data_bffdbd8666a803fc4d0d16ada2abdbf9
#
_entry.id   bffdbd8666a803fc4d0d16ada2abdbf9
#
_cell.length_a   1.000
_cell.length_b   1.000
_cell.length_c   1.000
_cell.angle_alpha   90.00
_cell.angle_beta   90.00
_cell.angle_gamma   90.00
#
_symmetry.space_group_name_H-M   'P 1'
#
loop_
_entity.id
_entity.type
_entity.pdbx_description
1 polymer ?
#
loop_
_entity_poly.entity_id
_entity_poly.type
_entity_poly.pdbx_seq_one_letter_code
_entity_poly.pdbx_strand_id
1 'polypeptide(L)'
;MIDRSKLTLRGRYGIATGSAVTDHVLMAVATDFENQVMRKILALSPAELATRFAGGDPVIVAHKYDGEGVFVYFQQGQEPFAFSAPGGRVRLGFKALDALATKLQAGGVQRALLRCELYLDTTRGADGARRSGVSEVIRVSFGNSDEDVARLKLALLDIVMLDGKDLRAQQADFKTTLDKLRELFGTDTSAAAHAQAAEVVPESGVAAAFAHAVETGGEGVIIRRLTRAETFKVKPHRSVDALVMGFVEGEFEGQYGVTSLLTGLIYPGAQVESLVQTFARVGSGLTDAERVALLDKLRPLKVDAPLAMTDSSGRAVQFVRPKLIAEIHGEDLISAEGGREQRTQLIGWDDSQSSYRFLGLTPCPRLSFARFEKLREDKEWKSGGARIEQILERAEPPTPAPTSASTEIVRREVYAKGEMLRKLVVVRKGGDVPFPYLVYWTDFSAKRAEPLKITTDIAANETRAMAIAEQLLAENLTKGFARV
;
A
#
# COMPACT_ATOMS: atom_id res chain seq x y z
N MET A 1 17.74 27.33 -3.87
CA MET A 1 17.54 25.98 -3.31
C MET A 1 16.10 25.49 -3.54
N ILE A 2 15.07 26.30 -3.28
CA ILE A 2 13.66 25.96 -3.54
C ILE A 2 13.00 27.07 -4.36
N ASP A 3 12.25 26.67 -5.40
CA ASP A 3 11.34 27.53 -6.14
C ASP A 3 10.05 27.73 -5.34
N ARG A 4 9.95 28.84 -4.63
CA ARG A 4 8.80 29.16 -3.77
C ARG A 4 7.50 29.39 -4.54
N SER A 5 7.57 29.70 -5.84
CA SER A 5 6.39 29.88 -6.68
C SER A 5 5.60 28.59 -6.90
N LYS A 6 6.25 27.42 -6.70
CA LYS A 6 5.65 26.10 -6.81
C LYS A 6 5.04 25.59 -5.51
N LEU A 7 5.21 26.33 -4.41
CA LEU A 7 4.68 25.94 -3.11
C LEU A 7 3.21 26.36 -2.96
N THR A 8 2.39 25.44 -2.48
CA THR A 8 1.12 25.77 -1.87
C THR A 8 1.36 26.04 -0.39
N LEU A 9 1.14 27.30 0.03
CA LEU A 9 1.38 27.73 1.40
C LEU A 9 0.10 27.74 2.22
N ARG A 10 0.20 27.30 3.46
CA ARG A 10 -0.81 27.42 4.50
C ARG A 10 -0.12 27.89 5.78
N GLY A 11 -0.23 29.19 6.07
CA GLY A 11 0.60 29.79 7.13
C GLY A 11 2.08 29.60 6.85
N ARG A 12 2.78 28.97 7.81
CA ARG A 12 4.21 28.60 7.66
C ARG A 12 4.41 27.30 6.89
N TYR A 13 3.41 26.41 6.90
CA TYR A 13 3.49 25.15 6.20
C TYR A 13 3.43 25.32 4.69
N GLY A 14 4.40 24.76 3.99
CA GLY A 14 4.47 24.79 2.54
C GLY A 14 4.72 23.41 1.96
N ILE A 15 4.02 23.11 0.87
CA ILE A 15 4.13 21.82 0.18
C ILE A 15 4.16 22.02 -1.33
N ALA A 16 5.00 21.24 -2.02
CA ALA A 16 5.01 21.11 -3.47
C ALA A 16 4.99 19.63 -3.89
N THR A 17 4.25 19.31 -4.94
CA THR A 17 4.08 17.93 -5.45
C THR A 17 5.28 17.41 -6.24
N GLY A 18 6.18 18.28 -6.70
CA GLY A 18 7.40 17.90 -7.42
C GLY A 18 8.20 19.09 -7.90
N SER A 19 9.44 18.84 -8.35
CA SER A 19 10.37 19.75 -9.04
C SER A 19 10.55 21.16 -8.41
N ALA A 20 10.29 21.33 -7.11
CA ALA A 20 10.48 22.60 -6.44
C ALA A 20 11.93 22.83 -5.96
N VAL A 21 12.73 21.76 -5.83
CA VAL A 21 14.16 21.88 -5.52
C VAL A 21 14.91 22.30 -6.78
N THR A 22 15.54 23.47 -6.74
CA THR A 22 16.28 24.06 -7.87
C THR A 22 17.78 23.76 -7.84
N ASP A 23 18.28 23.27 -6.71
CA ASP A 23 19.67 22.88 -6.56
C ASP A 23 19.89 21.48 -7.11
N HIS A 24 20.40 21.42 -8.34
CA HIS A 24 20.67 20.15 -9.06
C HIS A 24 21.77 19.31 -8.38
N VAL A 25 22.74 19.93 -7.71
CA VAL A 25 23.82 19.21 -7.01
C VAL A 25 23.24 18.50 -5.79
N LEU A 26 22.42 19.22 -5.00
CA LEU A 26 21.72 18.64 -3.85
C LEU A 26 20.83 17.46 -4.27
N MET A 27 20.06 17.62 -5.36
CA MET A 27 19.21 16.56 -5.88
C MET A 27 20.01 15.36 -6.38
N ALA A 28 21.15 15.60 -7.06
CA ALA A 28 22.02 14.52 -7.52
C ALA A 28 22.59 13.72 -6.36
N VAL A 29 23.08 14.39 -5.29
CA VAL A 29 23.61 13.73 -4.09
C VAL A 29 22.54 12.90 -3.39
N ALA A 30 21.34 13.43 -3.22
CA ALA A 30 20.22 12.71 -2.60
C ALA A 30 19.78 11.51 -3.44
N THR A 31 19.68 11.69 -4.77
CA THR A 31 19.31 10.60 -5.70
C THR A 31 20.36 9.49 -5.73
N ASP A 32 21.65 9.86 -5.71
CA ASP A 32 22.74 8.91 -5.66
C ASP A 32 22.72 8.11 -4.35
N PHE A 33 22.50 8.76 -3.22
CA PHE A 33 22.34 8.07 -1.94
C PHE A 33 21.17 7.07 -1.97
N GLU A 34 20.02 7.48 -2.50
CA GLU A 34 18.86 6.60 -2.63
C GLU A 34 19.19 5.36 -3.47
N ASN A 35 19.90 5.55 -4.60
CA ASN A 35 20.27 4.45 -5.50
C ASN A 35 21.38 3.56 -4.95
N GLN A 36 22.40 4.13 -4.33
CA GLN A 36 23.60 3.40 -3.89
C GLN A 36 23.46 2.78 -2.50
N VAL A 37 22.59 3.32 -1.65
CA VAL A 37 22.42 2.87 -0.26
C VAL A 37 21.04 2.28 -0.04
N MET A 38 19.96 3.08 -0.20
CA MET A 38 18.62 2.67 0.22
C MET A 38 18.04 1.56 -0.66
N ARG A 39 18.22 1.64 -1.98
CA ARG A 39 17.73 0.60 -2.92
C ARG A 39 18.53 -0.69 -2.88
N LYS A 40 19.72 -0.69 -2.30
CA LYS A 40 20.54 -1.89 -2.12
C LYS A 40 20.22 -2.68 -0.85
N ILE A 41 19.32 -2.17 -0.02
CA ILE A 41 18.83 -2.90 1.15
C ILE A 41 18.12 -4.17 0.69
N LEU A 42 18.64 -5.32 1.08
CA LEU A 42 18.13 -6.63 0.70
C LEU A 42 16.88 -6.98 1.50
N ALA A 43 15.85 -7.48 0.84
CA ALA A 43 14.70 -8.05 1.52
C ALA A 43 15.06 -9.45 2.02
N LEU A 44 14.69 -9.75 3.28
CA LEU A 44 14.89 -11.06 3.88
C LEU A 44 13.56 -11.51 4.52
N SER A 45 13.22 -12.77 4.34
CA SER A 45 12.04 -13.31 5.00
C SER A 45 12.32 -13.64 6.47
N PRO A 46 11.33 -13.57 7.36
CA PRO A 46 11.51 -13.96 8.76
C PRO A 46 12.02 -15.40 8.94
N ALA A 47 11.67 -16.32 8.05
CA ALA A 47 12.12 -17.70 8.10
C ALA A 47 13.64 -17.87 7.88
N GLU A 48 14.25 -16.92 7.17
CA GLU A 48 15.69 -16.97 6.87
C GLU A 48 16.54 -16.37 8.01
N LEU A 49 15.93 -15.70 9.00
CA LEU A 49 16.67 -14.99 10.06
C LEU A 49 17.62 -15.93 10.84
N ALA A 50 17.12 -17.07 11.30
CA ALA A 50 17.89 -18.00 12.09
C ALA A 50 19.10 -18.58 11.33
N THR A 51 18.97 -18.78 10.03
CA THR A 51 20.06 -19.31 9.18
C THR A 51 21.05 -18.22 8.80
N ARG A 52 20.54 -17.03 8.47
CA ARG A 52 21.36 -15.91 7.98
C ARG A 52 22.14 -15.22 9.10
N PHE A 53 21.62 -15.26 10.33
CA PHE A 53 22.20 -14.64 11.53
C PHE A 53 22.44 -15.68 12.62
N ALA A 54 23.20 -16.71 12.30
CA ALA A 54 23.53 -17.79 13.25
C ALA A 54 24.81 -17.51 14.08
N GLY A 55 25.53 -16.46 13.75
CA GLY A 55 26.81 -16.12 14.36
C GLY A 55 26.69 -15.32 15.65
N GLY A 56 27.86 -14.95 16.19
CA GLY A 56 27.99 -14.08 17.38
C GLY A 56 28.40 -12.65 17.09
N ASP A 57 28.64 -12.29 15.83
CA ASP A 57 29.07 -10.95 15.44
C ASP A 57 28.02 -9.91 15.81
N PRO A 58 28.44 -8.70 16.25
CA PRO A 58 27.48 -7.65 16.55
C PRO A 58 26.84 -7.10 15.27
N VAL A 59 25.52 -6.89 15.34
CA VAL A 59 24.73 -6.24 14.29
C VAL A 59 23.87 -5.13 14.88
N ILE A 60 23.57 -4.11 14.09
CA ILE A 60 22.58 -3.09 14.45
C ILE A 60 21.23 -3.55 13.96
N VAL A 61 20.25 -3.64 14.87
CA VAL A 61 18.84 -3.84 14.56
C VAL A 61 18.11 -2.54 14.83
N ALA A 62 17.60 -1.92 13.78
CA ALA A 62 16.86 -0.66 13.84
C ALA A 62 15.39 -0.88 13.57
N HIS A 63 14.53 -0.09 14.21
CA HIS A 63 13.10 -0.07 13.92
C HIS A 63 12.85 0.35 12.47
N LYS A 64 12.01 -0.39 11.75
CA LYS A 64 11.57 -0.02 10.44
C LYS A 64 10.33 0.86 10.56
N TYR A 65 10.52 2.16 10.32
CA TYR A 65 9.42 3.13 10.32
C TYR A 65 8.55 2.96 9.07
N ASP A 66 7.25 3.14 9.23
CA ASP A 66 6.28 3.10 8.15
C ASP A 66 5.88 4.53 7.78
N GLY A 67 6.57 5.11 6.83
CA GLY A 67 6.39 6.48 6.43
C GLY A 67 6.84 6.75 5.00
N GLU A 68 7.12 7.99 4.72
CA GLU A 68 7.73 8.44 3.46
C GLU A 68 9.19 8.74 3.68
N GLY A 69 10.04 8.08 2.91
CA GLY A 69 11.46 8.38 2.89
C GLY A 69 11.74 9.77 2.33
N VAL A 70 12.36 10.63 3.14
CA VAL A 70 12.68 12.01 2.76
C VAL A 70 14.13 12.36 3.07
N PHE A 71 14.65 13.35 2.34
CA PHE A 71 15.88 14.03 2.71
C PHE A 71 15.53 15.35 3.38
N VAL A 72 16.25 15.69 4.44
CA VAL A 72 16.15 17.01 5.07
C VAL A 72 17.43 17.78 4.82
N TYR A 73 17.29 18.94 4.20
CA TYR A 73 18.37 19.89 4.05
C TYR A 73 18.28 20.95 5.13
N PHE A 74 19.39 21.19 5.79
CA PHE A 74 19.60 22.22 6.79
C PHE A 74 20.82 23.06 6.44
N GLN A 75 20.70 24.37 6.57
CA GLN A 75 21.79 25.32 6.53
C GLN A 75 21.51 26.42 7.54
N GLN A 76 22.48 26.76 8.36
CA GLN A 76 22.32 27.80 9.37
C GLN A 76 21.89 29.12 8.72
N GLY A 77 20.90 29.80 9.33
CA GLY A 77 20.34 31.04 8.81
C GLY A 77 19.36 30.89 7.63
N GLN A 78 19.08 29.67 7.19
CA GLN A 78 18.07 29.37 6.17
C GLN A 78 16.95 28.49 6.74
N GLU A 79 15.76 28.59 6.13
CA GLU A 79 14.63 27.72 6.47
C GLU A 79 14.92 26.29 6.03
N PRO A 80 14.85 25.29 6.93
CA PRO A 80 15.06 23.90 6.58
C PRO A 80 13.88 23.37 5.78
N PHE A 81 14.11 22.39 4.92
CA PHE A 81 13.07 21.74 4.16
C PHE A 81 13.32 20.25 4.00
N ALA A 82 12.23 19.49 3.92
CA ALA A 82 12.22 18.09 3.57
C ALA A 82 11.86 17.91 2.10
N PHE A 83 12.49 16.95 1.41
CA PHE A 83 12.19 16.63 0.03
C PHE A 83 12.38 15.13 -0.24
N SER A 84 11.63 14.59 -1.22
CA SER A 84 11.85 13.22 -1.71
C SER A 84 12.74 13.23 -2.96
N ALA A 85 13.58 12.20 -3.14
CA ALA A 85 14.44 12.03 -4.31
C ALA A 85 14.21 10.64 -4.94
N PRO A 86 14.21 10.51 -6.25
CA PRO A 86 14.13 11.57 -7.26
C PRO A 86 12.71 12.15 -7.40
N GLY A 87 12.57 13.34 -7.90
CA GLY A 87 11.27 13.90 -8.34
C GLY A 87 10.47 14.73 -7.33
N GLY A 88 10.97 14.88 -6.15
CA GLY A 88 10.88 15.96 -5.25
C GLY A 88 9.55 16.55 -4.79
N ARG A 89 8.73 15.83 -4.03
CA ARG A 89 7.82 16.52 -3.12
C ARG A 89 8.64 17.31 -2.09
N VAL A 90 8.26 18.55 -1.85
CA VAL A 90 8.91 19.43 -0.86
C VAL A 90 7.92 19.73 0.25
N ARG A 91 8.41 19.75 1.49
CA ARG A 91 7.67 20.20 2.68
C ARG A 91 8.56 21.10 3.52
N LEU A 92 7.99 22.17 4.04
CA LEU A 92 8.66 23.08 4.95
C LEU A 92 7.70 23.64 6.01
N GLY A 93 8.22 24.26 7.06
CA GLY A 93 7.44 24.99 8.05
C GLY A 93 6.59 24.12 8.99
N PHE A 94 6.98 22.88 9.29
CA PHE A 94 6.29 22.01 10.26
C PHE A 94 7.18 21.66 11.47
N LYS A 95 6.52 21.34 12.59
CA LYS A 95 7.13 21.17 13.92
C LYS A 95 8.38 20.29 13.95
N ALA A 96 8.40 19.19 13.21
CA ALA A 96 9.55 18.27 13.23
C ALA A 96 10.79 18.88 12.55
N LEU A 97 10.62 19.70 11.50
CA LEU A 97 11.73 20.42 10.89
C LEU A 97 12.29 21.51 11.83
N ASP A 98 11.40 22.24 12.53
CA ASP A 98 11.83 23.24 13.52
C ASP A 98 12.63 22.58 14.66
N ALA A 99 12.16 21.44 15.17
CA ALA A 99 12.86 20.67 16.20
C ALA A 99 14.21 20.15 15.72
N LEU A 100 14.29 19.64 14.49
CA LEU A 100 15.53 19.20 13.85
C LEU A 100 16.52 20.37 13.73
N ALA A 101 16.09 21.49 13.20
CA ALA A 101 16.95 22.68 13.02
C ALA A 101 17.51 23.18 14.35
N THR A 102 16.67 23.25 15.40
CA THR A 102 17.09 23.64 16.75
C THR A 102 18.18 22.72 17.28
N LYS A 103 18.05 21.41 17.11
CA LYS A 103 19.06 20.43 17.56
C LYS A 103 20.38 20.54 16.79
N LEU A 104 20.31 20.73 15.46
CA LEU A 104 21.52 20.93 14.64
C LEU A 104 22.26 22.25 15.01
N GLN A 105 21.51 23.33 15.23
CA GLN A 105 22.07 24.59 15.69
C GLN A 105 22.75 24.45 17.05
N ALA A 106 22.11 23.80 18.01
CA ALA A 106 22.67 23.54 19.32
C ALA A 106 23.94 22.66 19.25
N GLY A 107 24.01 21.74 18.30
CA GLY A 107 25.18 20.91 18.00
C GLY A 107 26.26 21.62 17.18
N GLY A 108 26.11 22.91 16.87
CA GLY A 108 27.10 23.72 16.13
C GLY A 108 27.19 23.40 14.62
N VAL A 109 26.25 22.62 14.10
CA VAL A 109 26.23 22.21 12.68
C VAL A 109 25.88 23.39 11.78
N GLN A 110 26.69 23.64 10.76
CA GLN A 110 26.47 24.73 9.80
C GLN A 110 25.60 24.30 8.62
N ARG A 111 25.81 23.07 8.14
CA ARG A 111 25.07 22.52 7.00
C ARG A 111 24.96 20.99 7.10
N ALA A 112 23.77 20.47 6.84
CA ALA A 112 23.52 19.03 6.81
C ALA A 112 22.56 18.62 5.68
N LEU A 113 22.80 17.42 5.15
CA LEU A 113 21.83 16.64 4.37
C LEU A 113 21.63 15.32 5.08
N LEU A 114 20.42 15.10 5.57
CA LEU A 114 20.06 13.94 6.38
C LEU A 114 19.04 13.07 5.64
N ARG A 115 19.16 11.76 5.74
CA ARG A 115 18.14 10.81 5.29
C ARG A 115 17.21 10.49 6.46
N CYS A 116 15.95 10.73 6.28
CA CYS A 116 14.95 10.59 7.33
C CYS A 116 13.74 9.77 6.83
N GLU A 117 13.00 9.22 7.78
CA GLU A 117 11.63 8.76 7.53
C GLU A 117 10.65 9.78 8.12
N LEU A 118 9.78 10.33 7.26
CA LEU A 118 8.66 11.16 7.68
C LEU A 118 7.49 10.24 7.97
N TYR A 119 7.02 10.23 9.21
CA TYR A 119 6.04 9.25 9.68
C TYR A 119 5.04 9.84 10.69
N LEU A 120 4.02 9.07 10.99
CA LEU A 120 3.06 9.29 12.07
C LEU A 120 3.11 8.10 13.00
N ASP A 121 2.85 8.31 14.28
CA ASP A 121 2.70 7.19 15.21
C ASP A 121 1.56 6.29 14.71
N THR A 122 1.88 5.02 14.49
CA THR A 122 0.91 4.04 13.99
C THR A 122 -0.05 3.65 15.09
N THR A 123 -1.35 3.79 14.84
CA THR A 123 -2.39 3.17 15.65
C THR A 123 -2.93 1.97 14.89
N ARG A 124 -2.98 0.80 15.53
CA ARG A 124 -3.79 -0.32 15.02
C ARG A 124 -5.25 0.00 15.23
N GLY A 125 -6.10 -0.32 14.27
CA GLY A 125 -7.55 -0.29 14.45
C GLY A 125 -8.00 -1.32 15.47
N ALA A 126 -9.24 -1.21 15.97
CA ALA A 126 -9.85 -2.20 16.86
C ALA A 126 -9.96 -3.59 16.21
N ASP A 127 -9.83 -3.67 14.90
CA ASP A 127 -9.78 -4.88 14.06
C ASP A 127 -8.38 -5.50 13.95
N GLY A 128 -7.40 -4.98 14.69
CA GLY A 128 -6.00 -5.42 14.62
C GLY A 128 -5.28 -5.05 13.32
N ALA A 129 -5.97 -4.48 12.34
CA ALA A 129 -5.38 -4.09 11.06
C ALA A 129 -4.63 -2.77 11.19
N ARG A 130 -3.49 -2.69 10.49
CA ARG A 130 -2.65 -1.51 10.47
C ARG A 130 -3.08 -0.55 9.37
N ARG A 131 -3.05 0.75 9.63
CA ARG A 131 -3.22 1.76 8.59
C ARG A 131 -1.91 1.96 7.84
N SER A 132 -1.96 2.11 6.52
CA SER A 132 -0.77 2.38 5.71
C SER A 132 -0.12 3.70 6.12
N GLY A 133 1.11 3.64 6.66
CA GLY A 133 1.83 4.81 7.15
C GLY A 133 2.14 5.82 6.05
N VAL A 134 2.61 5.37 4.88
CA VAL A 134 2.89 6.23 3.71
C VAL A 134 1.64 6.98 3.25
N SER A 135 0.51 6.28 3.08
CA SER A 135 -0.74 6.89 2.63
C SER A 135 -1.27 7.91 3.63
N GLU A 136 -1.13 7.63 4.92
CA GLU A 136 -1.55 8.53 5.98
C GLU A 136 -0.65 9.78 6.04
N VAL A 137 0.66 9.64 5.90
CA VAL A 137 1.61 10.75 5.78
C VAL A 137 1.26 11.64 4.58
N ILE A 138 0.94 11.04 3.42
CA ILE A 138 0.52 11.79 2.24
C ILE A 138 -0.80 12.52 2.50
N ARG A 139 -1.81 11.83 3.06
CA ARG A 139 -3.10 12.44 3.40
C ARG A 139 -2.94 13.65 4.32
N VAL A 140 -2.17 13.50 5.39
CA VAL A 140 -1.91 14.57 6.37
C VAL A 140 -1.15 15.72 5.71
N SER A 141 -0.13 15.42 4.94
CA SER A 141 0.69 16.44 4.27
C SER A 141 -0.11 17.30 3.29
N PHE A 142 -1.04 16.70 2.53
CA PHE A 142 -1.87 17.41 1.55
C PHE A 142 -3.26 17.79 2.09
N GLY A 143 -3.55 17.43 3.33
CA GLY A 143 -4.79 17.82 4.01
C GLY A 143 -4.80 19.27 4.45
N ASN A 144 -5.93 19.74 4.96
CA ASN A 144 -6.14 21.13 5.37
C ASN A 144 -6.09 21.35 6.90
N SER A 145 -5.63 20.36 7.66
CA SER A 145 -5.57 20.41 9.13
C SER A 145 -4.15 20.70 9.61
N ASP A 146 -3.96 21.81 10.30
CA ASP A 146 -2.67 22.16 10.92
C ASP A 146 -2.38 21.26 12.12
N GLU A 147 -3.42 20.81 12.84
CA GLU A 147 -3.30 19.83 13.93
C GLU A 147 -2.75 18.49 13.42
N ASP A 148 -3.25 18.01 12.28
CA ASP A 148 -2.74 16.80 11.66
C ASP A 148 -1.28 16.94 11.21
N VAL A 149 -0.91 18.07 10.59
CA VAL A 149 0.48 18.35 10.20
C VAL A 149 1.43 18.41 11.40
N ALA A 150 0.96 18.92 12.53
CA ALA A 150 1.75 18.98 13.77
C ALA A 150 2.08 17.59 14.35
N ARG A 151 1.38 16.54 13.93
CA ARG A 151 1.64 15.13 14.31
C ARG A 151 2.75 14.46 13.50
N LEU A 152 3.19 15.07 12.38
CA LEU A 152 4.29 14.54 11.57
C LEU A 152 5.60 14.52 12.37
N LYS A 153 6.28 13.39 12.33
CA LYS A 153 7.57 13.15 12.99
C LYS A 153 8.66 12.81 11.98
N LEU A 154 9.91 13.04 12.37
CA LEU A 154 11.10 12.66 11.60
C LEU A 154 11.97 11.68 12.41
N ALA A 155 12.12 10.46 11.92
CA ALA A 155 13.15 9.54 12.36
C ALA A 155 14.40 9.72 11.48
N LEU A 156 15.53 10.06 12.10
CA LEU A 156 16.80 10.30 11.42
C LEU A 156 17.49 8.96 11.18
N LEU A 157 17.58 8.55 9.91
CA LEU A 157 18.09 7.23 9.52
C LEU A 157 19.58 7.24 9.19
N ASP A 158 20.06 8.33 8.56
CA ASP A 158 21.44 8.42 8.08
C ASP A 158 21.88 9.88 7.90
N ILE A 159 23.18 10.09 7.87
CA ILE A 159 23.83 11.37 7.55
C ILE A 159 24.47 11.26 6.18
N VAL A 160 23.94 11.97 5.19
CA VAL A 160 24.46 11.98 3.83
C VAL A 160 25.63 12.96 3.69
N MET A 161 25.44 14.17 4.24
CA MET A 161 26.47 15.21 4.29
C MET A 161 26.39 15.95 5.61
N LEU A 162 27.55 16.30 6.18
CA LEU A 162 27.66 17.09 7.39
C LEU A 162 28.84 18.07 7.25
N ASP A 163 28.57 19.37 7.36
CA ASP A 163 29.55 20.48 7.27
C ASP A 163 30.54 20.36 6.10
N GLY A 164 30.00 20.00 4.94
CA GLY A 164 30.75 19.83 3.70
C GLY A 164 31.43 18.47 3.51
N LYS A 165 31.40 17.59 4.51
CA LYS A 165 31.88 16.21 4.36
C LYS A 165 30.79 15.34 3.76
N ASP A 166 31.11 14.64 2.69
CA ASP A 166 30.29 13.58 2.12
C ASP A 166 30.51 12.28 2.92
N LEU A 167 29.47 11.78 3.55
CA LEU A 167 29.53 10.59 4.40
C LEU A 167 28.96 9.33 3.72
N ARG A 168 28.59 9.40 2.44
CA ARG A 168 28.03 8.26 1.68
C ARG A 168 28.96 7.06 1.63
N ALA A 169 30.28 7.29 1.57
CA ALA A 169 31.29 6.25 1.55
C ALA A 169 31.50 5.56 2.91
N GLN A 170 30.98 6.12 4.00
CA GLN A 170 31.17 5.62 5.36
C GLN A 170 30.11 4.59 5.81
N GLN A 171 29.36 4.01 4.88
CA GLN A 171 28.33 3.01 5.20
C GLN A 171 28.86 1.74 5.87
N ALA A 172 30.15 1.43 5.72
CA ALA A 172 30.80 0.32 6.41
C ALA A 172 30.98 0.57 7.91
N ASP A 173 30.94 1.82 8.36
CA ASP A 173 31.03 2.23 9.79
C ASP A 173 29.74 2.95 10.21
N PHE A 174 28.61 2.32 9.94
CA PHE A 174 27.30 2.89 10.28
C PHE A 174 27.11 3.14 11.78
N LYS A 175 27.86 2.41 12.64
CA LYS A 175 27.81 2.62 14.08
C LYS A 175 28.23 4.06 14.46
N THR A 176 29.27 4.56 13.86
CA THR A 176 29.72 5.96 14.07
C THR A 176 28.64 6.96 13.62
N THR A 177 28.00 6.70 12.50
CA THR A 177 26.86 7.53 12.03
C THR A 177 25.68 7.48 13.00
N LEU A 178 25.32 6.29 13.50
CA LEU A 178 24.25 6.12 14.47
C LEU A 178 24.55 6.83 15.80
N ASP A 179 25.79 6.71 16.29
CA ASP A 179 26.21 7.37 17.53
C ASP A 179 26.18 8.90 17.36
N LYS A 180 26.58 9.43 16.20
CA LYS A 180 26.43 10.87 15.88
C LYS A 180 24.99 11.33 15.78
N LEU A 181 24.12 10.53 15.20
CA LEU A 181 22.68 10.83 15.17
C LEU A 181 22.10 10.87 16.59
N ARG A 182 22.49 9.94 17.46
CA ARG A 182 22.06 9.90 18.87
C ARG A 182 22.57 11.09 19.67
N GLU A 183 23.82 11.48 19.45
CA GLU A 183 24.41 12.69 20.07
C GLU A 183 23.59 13.94 19.70
N LEU A 184 23.28 14.13 18.41
CA LEU A 184 22.60 15.31 17.91
C LEU A 184 21.10 15.32 18.24
N PHE A 185 20.42 14.19 18.12
CA PHE A 185 18.94 14.13 18.13
C PHE A 185 18.35 13.42 19.34
N GLY A 186 19.16 12.69 20.12
CA GLY A 186 18.68 11.83 21.20
C GLY A 186 17.92 10.60 20.69
N THR A 187 17.51 9.73 21.62
CA THR A 187 16.84 8.45 21.35
C THR A 187 15.37 8.45 21.76
N ASP A 188 14.86 9.57 22.27
CA ASP A 188 13.45 9.69 22.67
C ASP A 188 12.54 9.74 21.45
N THR A 189 11.87 8.64 21.16
CA THR A 189 10.95 8.49 20.01
C THR A 189 9.65 9.29 20.16
N SER A 190 9.36 9.85 21.34
CA SER A 190 8.25 10.77 21.53
C SER A 190 8.52 12.16 20.94
N ALA A 191 9.79 12.53 20.78
CA ALA A 191 10.20 13.79 20.19
C ALA A 191 9.79 13.88 18.70
N ALA A 192 9.50 15.10 18.23
CA ALA A 192 9.11 15.35 16.84
C ALA A 192 10.23 15.01 15.84
N ALA A 193 11.49 15.16 16.25
CA ALA A 193 12.68 14.70 15.50
C ALA A 193 13.64 13.97 16.45
N HIS A 194 14.01 12.74 16.12
CA HIS A 194 14.85 11.87 16.96
C HIS A 194 15.71 10.95 16.09
N ALA A 195 16.82 10.46 16.64
CA ALA A 195 17.58 9.39 16.01
C ALA A 195 16.72 8.12 15.91
N GLN A 196 16.91 7.32 14.86
CA GLN A 196 16.19 6.06 14.73
C GLN A 196 16.37 5.17 15.97
N ALA A 197 15.30 4.53 16.41
CA ALA A 197 15.36 3.52 17.46
C ALA A 197 16.15 2.33 16.91
N ALA A 198 17.26 2.01 17.54
CA ALA A 198 18.15 0.93 17.13
C ALA A 198 18.91 0.38 18.33
N GLU A 199 19.28 -0.88 18.28
CA GLU A 199 20.10 -1.54 19.29
C GLU A 199 21.22 -2.35 18.62
N VAL A 200 22.28 -2.63 19.38
CA VAL A 200 23.35 -3.53 18.96
C VAL A 200 23.11 -4.86 19.65
N VAL A 201 22.92 -5.90 18.86
CA VAL A 201 22.69 -7.26 19.36
C VAL A 201 23.69 -8.23 18.69
N PRO A 202 23.99 -9.41 19.28
CA PRO A 202 24.65 -10.47 18.54
C PRO A 202 23.74 -10.98 17.42
N GLU A 203 24.30 -11.51 16.34
CA GLU A 203 23.49 -12.08 15.23
C GLU A 203 22.41 -13.05 15.73
N SER A 204 22.71 -13.90 16.70
CA SER A 204 21.74 -14.82 17.31
C SER A 204 20.56 -14.13 18.01
N GLY A 205 20.66 -12.85 18.34
CA GLY A 205 19.58 -12.04 18.94
C GLY A 205 18.62 -11.41 17.94
N VAL A 206 18.95 -11.46 16.66
CA VAL A 206 18.17 -10.76 15.60
C VAL A 206 16.72 -11.25 15.51
N ALA A 207 16.50 -12.56 15.61
CA ALA A 207 15.16 -13.13 15.55
C ALA A 207 14.27 -12.65 16.72
N ALA A 208 14.83 -12.55 17.92
CA ALA A 208 14.11 -12.04 19.10
C ALA A 208 13.81 -10.53 18.97
N ALA A 209 14.78 -9.74 18.48
CA ALA A 209 14.58 -8.31 18.23
C ALA A 209 13.52 -8.07 17.17
N PHE A 210 13.47 -8.88 16.11
CA PHE A 210 12.43 -8.82 15.11
C PHE A 210 11.04 -9.17 15.71
N ALA A 211 10.93 -10.26 16.47
CA ALA A 211 9.69 -10.66 17.12
C ALA A 211 9.15 -9.55 18.03
N HIS A 212 10.02 -8.97 18.86
CA HIS A 212 9.68 -7.85 19.73
C HIS A 212 9.17 -6.61 18.94
N ALA A 213 9.85 -6.26 17.84
CA ALA A 213 9.43 -5.15 16.99
C ALA A 213 8.02 -5.37 16.40
N VAL A 214 7.70 -6.60 16.00
CA VAL A 214 6.37 -6.97 15.47
C VAL A 214 5.31 -6.96 16.57
N GLU A 215 5.59 -7.53 17.74
CA GLU A 215 4.68 -7.56 18.90
C GLU A 215 4.31 -6.14 19.37
N THR A 216 5.27 -5.22 19.34
CA THR A 216 5.05 -3.80 19.69
C THR A 216 4.41 -2.99 18.56
N GLY A 217 4.01 -3.62 17.47
CA GLY A 217 3.27 -2.98 16.37
C GLY A 217 4.14 -2.34 15.29
N GLY A 218 5.45 -2.59 15.30
CA GLY A 218 6.37 -2.12 14.26
C GLY A 218 6.13 -2.75 12.89
N GLU A 219 6.56 -2.08 11.82
CA GLU A 219 6.52 -2.60 10.45
C GLU A 219 7.56 -3.73 10.23
N GLY A 220 8.51 -3.86 11.13
CA GLY A 220 9.62 -4.78 11.04
C GLY A 220 10.93 -4.13 11.46
N VAL A 221 12.05 -4.66 10.97
CA VAL A 221 13.38 -4.17 11.33
C VAL A 221 14.27 -3.95 10.10
N ILE A 222 15.25 -3.08 10.27
CA ILE A 222 16.42 -2.93 9.40
C ILE A 222 17.64 -3.48 10.15
N ILE A 223 18.35 -4.41 9.54
CA ILE A 223 19.52 -5.06 10.15
C ILE A 223 20.76 -4.64 9.37
N ARG A 224 21.77 -4.11 10.06
CA ARG A 224 23.06 -3.73 9.46
C ARG A 224 24.18 -4.53 10.13
N ARG A 225 24.99 -5.22 9.34
CA ARG A 225 26.23 -5.83 9.84
C ARG A 225 27.27 -4.75 10.10
N LEU A 226 28.02 -4.89 11.20
CA LEU A 226 29.11 -3.95 11.53
C LEU A 226 30.42 -4.31 10.84
N THR A 227 30.57 -5.56 10.44
CA THR A 227 31.80 -6.09 9.80
C THR A 227 31.73 -6.11 8.27
N ARG A 228 30.56 -5.85 7.68
CA ARG A 228 30.30 -5.92 6.24
C ARG A 228 29.29 -4.85 5.84
N ALA A 229 29.45 -4.30 4.65
CA ALA A 229 28.51 -3.31 4.10
C ALA A 229 27.17 -3.95 3.62
N GLU A 230 26.59 -4.84 4.42
CA GLU A 230 25.32 -5.51 4.12
C GLU A 230 24.21 -4.97 5.01
N THR A 231 23.11 -4.60 4.39
CA THR A 231 21.89 -4.15 5.09
C THR A 231 20.69 -4.96 4.62
N PHE A 232 19.88 -5.40 5.56
CA PHE A 232 18.68 -6.18 5.31
C PHE A 232 17.45 -5.48 5.87
N LYS A 233 16.32 -5.63 5.18
CA LYS A 233 14.99 -5.27 5.70
C LYS A 233 14.17 -6.53 5.90
N VAL A 234 13.55 -6.65 7.07
CA VAL A 234 12.70 -7.78 7.42
C VAL A 234 11.34 -7.24 7.84
N LYS A 235 10.29 -7.76 7.22
CA LYS A 235 8.91 -7.44 7.55
C LYS A 235 8.17 -8.71 7.98
N PRO A 236 7.14 -8.62 8.83
CA PRO A 236 6.27 -9.75 9.09
C PRO A 236 5.61 -10.19 7.78
N HIS A 237 5.46 -11.49 7.62
CA HIS A 237 4.65 -12.05 6.56
C HIS A 237 3.35 -12.57 7.18
N ARG A 238 2.22 -12.18 6.59
CA ARG A 238 0.93 -12.76 6.93
C ARG A 238 0.58 -13.81 5.89
N SER A 239 0.28 -15.00 6.38
CA SER A 239 -0.26 -16.08 5.56
C SER A 239 -1.77 -16.13 5.74
N VAL A 240 -2.50 -16.18 4.65
CA VAL A 240 -3.96 -16.31 4.62
C VAL A 240 -4.36 -17.36 3.62
N ASP A 241 -5.15 -18.33 4.05
CA ASP A 241 -5.78 -19.30 3.15
C ASP A 241 -7.04 -18.69 2.55
N ALA A 242 -7.07 -18.53 1.25
CA ALA A 242 -8.15 -17.87 0.55
C ALA A 242 -8.74 -18.73 -0.57
N LEU A 243 -10.05 -18.67 -0.72
CA LEU A 243 -10.78 -19.32 -1.81
C LEU A 243 -10.39 -18.69 -3.15
N VAL A 244 -10.04 -19.50 -4.14
CA VAL A 244 -9.88 -19.04 -5.52
C VAL A 244 -11.26 -18.89 -6.15
N MET A 245 -11.67 -17.62 -6.42
CA MET A 245 -12.98 -17.27 -6.99
C MET A 245 -12.94 -17.10 -8.50
N GLY A 246 -11.77 -16.75 -9.04
CA GLY A 246 -11.59 -16.52 -10.46
C GLY A 246 -10.13 -16.29 -10.82
N PHE A 247 -9.88 -16.19 -12.10
CA PHE A 247 -8.53 -15.98 -12.64
C PHE A 247 -8.58 -15.08 -13.88
N VAL A 248 -7.43 -14.52 -14.21
CA VAL A 248 -7.17 -13.87 -15.49
C VAL A 248 -6.12 -14.68 -16.21
N GLU A 249 -6.39 -15.06 -17.44
CA GLU A 249 -5.41 -15.74 -18.30
C GLU A 249 -4.81 -14.76 -19.31
N GLY A 250 -3.60 -15.03 -19.74
CA GLY A 250 -2.90 -14.22 -20.71
C GLY A 250 -1.45 -14.61 -20.85
N GLU A 251 -0.72 -13.84 -21.64
CA GLU A 251 0.71 -14.00 -21.82
C GLU A 251 1.49 -13.29 -20.70
N PHE A 252 2.47 -13.96 -20.16
CA PHE A 252 3.41 -13.44 -19.17
C PHE A 252 4.82 -13.89 -19.55
N GLU A 253 5.72 -12.96 -19.84
CA GLU A 253 7.12 -13.22 -20.25
C GLU A 253 7.27 -14.27 -21.37
N GLY A 254 6.34 -14.25 -22.34
CA GLY A 254 6.34 -15.16 -23.50
C GLY A 254 5.64 -16.49 -23.25
N GLN A 255 5.08 -16.74 -22.07
CA GLN A 255 4.34 -17.96 -21.75
C GLN A 255 2.86 -17.66 -21.44
N TYR A 256 1.94 -18.44 -22.02
CA TYR A 256 0.52 -18.30 -21.77
C TYR A 256 0.09 -19.08 -20.52
N GLY A 257 -0.61 -18.42 -19.60
CA GLY A 257 -1.02 -19.03 -18.34
C GLY A 257 -1.89 -18.11 -17.50
N VAL A 258 -2.03 -18.43 -16.21
CA VAL A 258 -2.71 -17.56 -15.23
C VAL A 258 -1.83 -16.35 -14.93
N THR A 259 -2.31 -15.16 -15.24
CA THR A 259 -1.59 -13.91 -14.92
C THR A 259 -1.95 -13.36 -13.54
N SER A 260 -3.19 -13.60 -13.08
CA SER A 260 -3.61 -13.25 -11.72
C SER A 260 -4.78 -14.10 -11.26
N LEU A 261 -4.89 -14.25 -9.93
CA LEU A 261 -6.01 -14.89 -9.23
C LEU A 261 -6.85 -13.83 -8.52
N LEU A 262 -8.17 -13.99 -8.54
CA LEU A 262 -9.08 -13.32 -7.63
C LEU A 262 -9.38 -14.28 -6.49
N THR A 263 -9.18 -13.82 -5.24
CA THR A 263 -9.42 -14.63 -4.04
C THR A 263 -10.50 -14.03 -3.16
N GLY A 264 -11.08 -14.86 -2.29
CA GLY A 264 -12.10 -14.47 -1.33
C GLY A 264 -12.00 -15.23 -0.01
N LEU A 265 -12.65 -14.68 1.00
CA LEU A 265 -12.76 -15.27 2.33
C LEU A 265 -14.23 -15.56 2.66
N ILE A 266 -14.49 -16.64 3.37
CA ILE A 266 -15.81 -17.20 3.59
C ILE A 266 -16.29 -16.82 4.99
N TYR A 267 -17.51 -16.28 5.09
CA TYR A 267 -18.18 -16.10 6.38
C TYR A 267 -18.71 -17.44 6.91
N PRO A 268 -18.48 -17.77 8.17
CA PRO A 268 -19.03 -18.96 8.77
C PRO A 268 -20.55 -18.86 8.97
N GLY A 269 -21.26 -19.98 8.88
CA GLY A 269 -22.64 -20.08 9.36
C GLY A 269 -23.75 -19.51 8.47
N ALA A 270 -23.48 -19.15 7.21
CA ALA A 270 -24.55 -18.77 6.27
C ALA A 270 -25.40 -20.00 5.89
N GLN A 271 -26.70 -19.98 6.24
CA GLN A 271 -27.59 -21.17 6.16
C GLN A 271 -28.13 -21.46 4.76
N VAL A 272 -28.13 -20.49 3.82
CA VAL A 272 -28.77 -20.63 2.49
C VAL A 272 -27.79 -20.40 1.35
N GLU A 273 -26.91 -19.43 1.48
CA GLU A 273 -25.86 -19.12 0.51
C GLU A 273 -24.52 -19.04 1.22
N SER A 274 -23.48 -19.53 0.58
CA SER A 274 -22.14 -19.27 1.09
C SER A 274 -21.72 -17.85 0.78
N LEU A 275 -21.56 -17.03 1.83
CA LEU A 275 -21.14 -15.63 1.70
C LEU A 275 -19.61 -15.56 1.57
N VAL A 276 -19.15 -14.95 0.50
CA VAL A 276 -17.73 -14.78 0.19
C VAL A 276 -17.40 -13.30 0.08
N GLN A 277 -16.44 -12.86 0.86
CA GLN A 277 -15.86 -11.52 0.76
C GLN A 277 -14.71 -11.56 -0.22
N THR A 278 -14.73 -10.79 -1.30
CA THR A 278 -13.53 -10.66 -2.14
C THR A 278 -12.39 -10.06 -1.34
N PHE A 279 -11.19 -10.62 -1.50
CA PHE A 279 -10.09 -10.29 -0.59
C PHE A 279 -8.87 -9.75 -1.31
N ALA A 280 -8.18 -10.56 -2.10
CA ALA A 280 -6.96 -10.15 -2.76
C ALA A 280 -6.96 -10.51 -4.26
N ARG A 281 -6.23 -9.72 -5.04
CA ARG A 281 -5.82 -10.05 -6.41
C ARG A 281 -4.35 -10.40 -6.37
N VAL A 282 -4.01 -11.60 -6.83
CA VAL A 282 -2.69 -12.19 -6.65
C VAL A 282 -2.09 -12.46 -8.01
N GLY A 283 -1.14 -11.64 -8.43
CA GLY A 283 -0.43 -11.77 -9.72
C GLY A 283 1.05 -12.10 -9.58
N SER A 284 1.58 -12.07 -8.35
CA SER A 284 2.99 -12.35 -8.05
C SER A 284 3.14 -13.63 -7.23
N GLY A 285 4.35 -14.18 -7.17
CA GLY A 285 4.66 -15.43 -6.45
C GLY A 285 4.46 -16.69 -7.28
N LEU A 286 3.85 -16.62 -8.45
CA LEU A 286 3.65 -17.73 -9.37
C LEU A 286 4.89 -17.92 -10.26
N THR A 287 5.42 -19.12 -10.28
CA THR A 287 6.38 -19.57 -11.30
C THR A 287 5.67 -19.83 -12.64
N ASP A 288 6.41 -19.85 -13.75
CA ASP A 288 5.82 -20.10 -15.08
C ASP A 288 5.13 -21.47 -15.15
N ALA A 289 5.73 -22.48 -14.55
CA ALA A 289 5.13 -23.83 -14.47
C ALA A 289 3.81 -23.81 -13.69
N GLU A 290 3.73 -23.07 -12.57
CA GLU A 290 2.51 -22.94 -11.78
C GLU A 290 1.42 -22.18 -12.53
N ARG A 291 1.77 -21.17 -13.34
CA ARG A 291 0.82 -20.43 -14.18
C ARG A 291 0.09 -21.34 -15.17
N VAL A 292 0.83 -22.25 -15.80
CA VAL A 292 0.28 -23.23 -16.73
C VAL A 292 -0.55 -24.26 -15.97
N ALA A 293 0.01 -24.87 -14.90
CA ALA A 293 -0.67 -25.89 -14.12
C ALA A 293 -1.98 -25.37 -13.47
N LEU A 294 -2.00 -24.10 -13.01
CA LEU A 294 -3.21 -23.46 -12.50
C LEU A 294 -4.26 -23.27 -13.59
N LEU A 295 -3.84 -22.90 -14.80
CA LEU A 295 -4.77 -22.73 -15.92
C LEU A 295 -5.50 -24.04 -16.24
N ASP A 296 -4.80 -25.17 -16.26
CA ASP A 296 -5.38 -26.49 -16.48
C ASP A 296 -6.35 -26.90 -15.36
N LYS A 297 -6.04 -26.54 -14.10
CA LYS A 297 -6.91 -26.80 -12.95
C LYS A 297 -8.15 -25.89 -12.92
N LEU A 298 -8.04 -24.64 -13.38
CA LEU A 298 -9.09 -23.62 -13.25
C LEU A 298 -10.06 -23.60 -14.43
N ARG A 299 -9.61 -23.85 -15.66
CA ARG A 299 -10.48 -23.85 -16.85
C ARG A 299 -11.69 -24.78 -16.74
N PRO A 300 -11.57 -26.03 -16.24
CA PRO A 300 -12.72 -26.92 -16.06
C PRO A 300 -13.71 -26.45 -14.99
N LEU A 301 -13.32 -25.52 -14.13
CA LEU A 301 -14.13 -24.98 -13.04
C LEU A 301 -14.87 -23.70 -13.41
N LYS A 302 -14.71 -23.17 -14.62
CA LYS A 302 -15.34 -21.93 -15.06
C LYS A 302 -16.85 -21.98 -14.91
N VAL A 303 -17.40 -20.87 -14.47
CA VAL A 303 -18.85 -20.63 -14.36
C VAL A 303 -19.19 -19.28 -14.93
N ASP A 304 -20.40 -19.16 -15.48
CA ASP A 304 -20.95 -17.87 -15.86
C ASP A 304 -21.33 -17.11 -14.59
N ALA A 305 -20.81 -15.89 -14.46
CA ALA A 305 -21.10 -15.03 -13.33
C ALA A 305 -21.54 -13.66 -13.84
N PRO A 306 -22.66 -13.11 -13.33
CA PRO A 306 -23.15 -11.79 -13.73
C PRO A 306 -22.33 -10.66 -13.08
N LEU A 307 -21.03 -10.90 -12.89
CA LEU A 307 -20.11 -9.99 -12.21
C LEU A 307 -19.04 -9.53 -13.20
N ALA A 308 -18.98 -8.22 -13.42
CA ALA A 308 -17.92 -7.61 -14.22
C ALA A 308 -16.78 -7.18 -13.31
N MET A 309 -15.76 -8.01 -13.19
CA MET A 309 -14.54 -7.72 -12.44
C MET A 309 -13.32 -7.80 -13.33
N THR A 310 -12.33 -6.96 -13.03
CA THR A 310 -11.05 -6.92 -13.75
C THR A 310 -9.89 -7.08 -12.79
N ASP A 311 -8.74 -7.50 -13.30
CA ASP A 311 -7.48 -7.39 -12.56
C ASP A 311 -6.98 -5.93 -12.52
N SER A 312 -5.80 -5.71 -11.92
CA SER A 312 -5.18 -4.37 -11.85
C SER A 312 -4.86 -3.77 -13.21
N SER A 313 -4.74 -4.61 -14.22
CA SER A 313 -4.46 -4.24 -15.61
C SER A 313 -5.72 -4.02 -16.46
N GLY A 314 -6.91 -4.22 -15.89
CA GLY A 314 -8.18 -4.05 -16.58
C GLY A 314 -8.63 -5.27 -17.40
N ARG A 315 -7.97 -6.43 -17.27
CA ARG A 315 -8.37 -7.67 -17.94
C ARG A 315 -9.49 -8.35 -17.17
N ALA A 316 -10.47 -8.91 -17.90
CA ALA A 316 -11.66 -9.53 -17.31
C ALA A 316 -11.32 -10.78 -16.48
N VAL A 317 -11.87 -10.87 -15.28
CA VAL A 317 -11.79 -12.07 -14.44
C VAL A 317 -12.76 -13.12 -14.94
N GLN A 318 -12.27 -14.33 -15.16
CA GLN A 318 -13.07 -15.52 -15.41
C GLN A 318 -13.37 -16.20 -14.08
N PHE A 319 -14.64 -16.28 -13.70
CA PHE A 319 -15.06 -16.86 -12.44
C PHE A 319 -15.02 -18.38 -12.48
N VAL A 320 -14.73 -19.00 -11.33
CA VAL A 320 -14.71 -20.45 -11.15
C VAL A 320 -15.59 -20.84 -9.97
N ARG A 321 -16.18 -22.04 -10.02
CA ARG A 321 -16.89 -22.58 -8.86
C ARG A 321 -15.98 -22.72 -7.66
N PRO A 322 -16.45 -22.46 -6.42
CA PRO A 322 -15.68 -22.62 -5.21
C PRO A 322 -15.17 -24.07 -5.09
N LYS A 323 -13.86 -24.24 -5.15
CA LYS A 323 -13.23 -25.56 -5.00
C LYS A 323 -11.80 -25.44 -4.47
N LEU A 324 -11.00 -24.56 -5.03
CA LEU A 324 -9.57 -24.49 -4.73
C LEU A 324 -9.30 -23.43 -3.67
N ILE A 325 -8.41 -23.74 -2.74
CA ILE A 325 -7.88 -22.83 -1.74
C ILE A 325 -6.41 -22.58 -2.05
N ALA A 326 -6.04 -21.31 -2.02
CA ALA A 326 -4.65 -20.89 -2.15
C ALA A 326 -4.17 -20.29 -0.83
N GLU A 327 -2.98 -20.68 -0.41
CA GLU A 327 -2.23 -19.93 0.58
C GLU A 327 -1.61 -18.73 -0.11
N ILE A 328 -1.91 -17.56 0.41
CA ILE A 328 -1.38 -16.29 -0.06
C ILE A 328 -0.63 -15.57 1.06
N HIS A 329 0.52 -15.03 0.73
CA HIS A 329 1.32 -14.26 1.67
C HIS A 329 1.23 -12.78 1.35
N GLY A 330 1.33 -11.94 2.37
CA GLY A 330 1.43 -10.49 2.23
C GLY A 330 2.16 -9.86 3.39
N GLU A 331 2.42 -8.57 3.27
CA GLU A 331 3.18 -7.85 4.30
C GLU A 331 2.30 -7.43 5.47
N ASP A 332 1.10 -6.89 5.19
CA ASP A 332 0.20 -6.41 6.25
C ASP A 332 -1.27 -6.33 5.78
N LEU A 333 -2.19 -6.20 6.73
CA LEU A 333 -3.60 -5.95 6.49
C LEU A 333 -3.90 -4.46 6.60
N ILE A 334 -4.41 -3.87 5.53
CA ILE A 334 -4.73 -2.45 5.43
C ILE A 334 -6.24 -2.27 5.50
N SER A 335 -6.75 -1.75 6.61
CA SER A 335 -8.19 -1.47 6.82
C SER A 335 -8.63 -0.11 6.26
N ALA A 336 -7.71 0.85 6.14
CA ALA A 336 -7.99 2.16 5.58
C ALA A 336 -6.78 2.71 4.81
N GLU A 337 -7.04 3.44 3.74
CA GLU A 337 -6.02 4.08 2.91
C GLU A 337 -6.48 5.50 2.53
N GLY A 338 -5.61 6.51 2.71
CA GLY A 338 -5.95 7.90 2.43
C GLY A 338 -7.16 8.42 3.24
N GLY A 339 -7.36 7.93 4.47
CA GLY A 339 -8.50 8.27 5.33
C GLY A 339 -9.82 7.60 4.94
N ARG A 340 -9.80 6.68 3.96
CA ARG A 340 -10.99 5.93 3.54
C ARG A 340 -10.88 4.48 3.96
N GLU A 341 -11.96 3.96 4.56
CA GLU A 341 -12.09 2.55 4.89
C GLU A 341 -12.03 1.67 3.63
N GLN A 342 -11.26 0.59 3.69
CA GLN A 342 -11.20 -0.39 2.61
C GLN A 342 -12.51 -1.18 2.57
N ARG A 343 -13.12 -1.26 1.39
CA ARG A 343 -14.34 -2.02 1.14
C ARG A 343 -14.14 -2.92 -0.05
N THR A 344 -14.61 -4.15 0.05
CA THR A 344 -14.59 -5.10 -1.04
C THR A 344 -15.98 -5.68 -1.29
N GLN A 345 -16.13 -6.48 -2.32
CA GLN A 345 -17.43 -7.01 -2.70
C GLN A 345 -17.81 -8.20 -1.81
N LEU A 346 -19.01 -8.14 -1.25
CA LEU A 346 -19.68 -9.29 -0.68
C LEU A 346 -20.45 -10.00 -1.78
N ILE A 347 -20.22 -11.29 -1.93
CA ILE A 347 -20.75 -12.13 -3.00
C ILE A 347 -21.37 -13.38 -2.40
N GLY A 348 -22.59 -13.74 -2.84
CA GLY A 348 -23.20 -15.02 -2.51
C GLY A 348 -22.88 -16.06 -3.58
N TRP A 349 -22.60 -17.28 -3.16
CA TRP A 349 -22.50 -18.44 -4.04
C TRP A 349 -23.75 -19.33 -3.90
N ASP A 350 -24.46 -19.54 -5.00
CA ASP A 350 -25.61 -20.46 -5.09
C ASP A 350 -25.16 -21.78 -5.69
N ASP A 351 -25.12 -22.83 -4.87
CA ASP A 351 -24.73 -24.19 -5.31
C ASP A 351 -25.73 -24.75 -6.36
N SER A 352 -27.03 -24.39 -6.24
CA SER A 352 -28.10 -24.94 -7.12
C SER A 352 -28.00 -24.37 -8.53
N GLN A 353 -27.64 -23.11 -8.65
CA GLN A 353 -27.49 -22.42 -9.94
C GLN A 353 -26.02 -22.40 -10.42
N SER A 354 -25.09 -22.86 -9.60
CA SER A 354 -23.65 -22.78 -9.87
C SER A 354 -23.22 -21.37 -10.30
N SER A 355 -23.71 -20.35 -9.60
CA SER A 355 -23.52 -18.94 -9.96
C SER A 355 -23.21 -18.05 -8.77
N TYR A 356 -22.49 -16.99 -9.03
CA TYR A 356 -22.22 -15.92 -8.06
C TYR A 356 -23.22 -14.79 -8.17
N ARG A 357 -23.57 -14.20 -7.03
CA ARG A 357 -24.47 -13.05 -6.94
C ARG A 357 -23.82 -11.92 -6.12
N PHE A 358 -23.79 -10.71 -6.67
CA PHE A 358 -23.35 -9.52 -5.93
C PHE A 358 -24.38 -9.13 -4.86
N LEU A 359 -23.91 -8.94 -3.63
CA LEU A 359 -24.74 -8.57 -2.49
C LEU A 359 -24.49 -7.16 -1.99
N GLY A 360 -23.27 -6.64 -2.15
CA GLY A 360 -22.94 -5.29 -1.72
C GLY A 360 -21.43 -5.05 -1.61
N LEU A 361 -21.08 -3.89 -1.03
CA LEU A 361 -19.71 -3.53 -0.66
C LEU A 361 -19.65 -3.42 0.86
N THR A 362 -18.78 -4.18 1.48
CA THR A 362 -18.62 -4.22 2.93
C THR A 362 -17.19 -3.94 3.35
N PRO A 363 -16.96 -3.40 4.55
CA PRO A 363 -15.62 -3.21 5.08
C PRO A 363 -14.85 -4.53 5.10
N CYS A 364 -13.64 -4.50 4.55
CA CYS A 364 -12.73 -5.64 4.59
C CYS A 364 -11.29 -5.13 4.43
N PRO A 365 -10.38 -5.48 5.34
CA PRO A 365 -8.97 -5.19 5.20
C PRO A 365 -8.39 -5.81 3.93
N ARG A 366 -7.52 -5.10 3.25
CA ARG A 366 -6.80 -5.58 2.07
C ARG A 366 -5.42 -6.10 2.47
N LEU A 367 -5.01 -7.23 1.94
CA LEU A 367 -3.65 -7.73 2.09
C LEU A 367 -2.71 -6.94 1.17
N SER A 368 -1.72 -6.27 1.74
CA SER A 368 -0.70 -5.54 0.99
C SER A 368 0.31 -6.50 0.38
N PHE A 369 0.73 -6.22 -0.86
CA PHE A 369 1.73 -7.01 -1.60
C PHE A 369 1.42 -8.52 -1.62
N ALA A 370 0.16 -8.86 -1.89
CA ALA A 370 -0.30 -10.25 -1.93
C ALA A 370 0.48 -11.08 -2.97
N ARG A 371 1.00 -12.23 -2.54
CA ARG A 371 1.74 -13.18 -3.36
C ARG A 371 1.17 -14.57 -3.19
N PHE A 372 1.14 -15.34 -4.27
CA PHE A 372 0.81 -16.76 -4.23
C PHE A 372 1.97 -17.55 -3.60
N GLU A 373 1.63 -18.48 -2.72
CA GLU A 373 2.59 -19.42 -2.12
C GLU A 373 2.37 -20.82 -2.66
N LYS A 374 1.16 -21.34 -2.51
CA LYS A 374 0.79 -22.69 -3.01
C LYS A 374 -0.71 -22.91 -3.00
N LEU A 375 -1.17 -23.95 -3.67
CA LEU A 375 -2.50 -24.50 -3.44
C LEU A 375 -2.54 -25.33 -2.15
N ARG A 376 -3.64 -25.20 -1.41
CA ARG A 376 -3.91 -25.96 -0.19
C ARG A 376 -4.81 -27.15 -0.55
N GLU A 377 -4.21 -28.20 -1.07
CA GLU A 377 -4.93 -29.44 -1.43
C GLU A 377 -5.42 -30.23 -0.21
N ASP A 378 -4.88 -29.89 0.98
CA ASP A 378 -5.27 -30.43 2.29
C ASP A 378 -6.50 -29.74 2.89
N LYS A 379 -7.06 -28.70 2.24
CA LYS A 379 -8.18 -27.90 2.75
C LYS A 379 -9.36 -27.87 1.80
N GLU A 380 -10.55 -27.91 2.39
CA GLU A 380 -11.80 -27.75 1.68
C GLU A 380 -12.50 -26.46 2.09
N TRP A 381 -13.10 -25.77 1.14
CA TRP A 381 -13.75 -24.49 1.39
C TRP A 381 -14.99 -24.61 2.29
N LYS A 382 -15.80 -25.70 2.16
CA LYS A 382 -16.98 -25.96 3.00
C LYS A 382 -16.62 -26.32 4.45
N SER A 383 -15.42 -26.84 4.67
CA SER A 383 -14.91 -27.22 5.99
C SER A 383 -14.11 -26.11 6.68
N GLY A 384 -14.22 -24.88 6.18
CA GLY A 384 -13.59 -23.71 6.80
C GLY A 384 -12.14 -23.45 6.37
N GLY A 385 -11.74 -23.93 5.20
CA GLY A 385 -10.38 -23.76 4.69
C GLY A 385 -10.00 -22.31 4.33
N ALA A 386 -10.98 -21.42 4.14
CA ALA A 386 -10.75 -20.02 3.73
C ALA A 386 -11.60 -19.05 4.54
N ARG A 387 -11.58 -19.15 5.87
CA ARG A 387 -12.43 -18.35 6.75
C ARG A 387 -11.97 -16.91 6.87
N ILE A 388 -12.93 -15.98 6.95
CA ILE A 388 -12.66 -14.55 7.13
C ILE A 388 -12.13 -14.23 8.54
N GLU A 389 -12.35 -15.08 9.53
CA GLU A 389 -11.80 -14.92 10.89
C GLU A 389 -10.27 -14.98 10.94
N GLN A 390 -9.60 -15.42 9.88
CA GLN A 390 -8.13 -15.27 9.75
C GLN A 390 -7.68 -13.81 9.76
N ILE A 391 -8.58 -12.88 9.40
CA ILE A 391 -8.27 -11.45 9.28
C ILE A 391 -9.17 -10.55 10.12
N LEU A 392 -10.29 -11.05 10.64
CA LEU A 392 -11.23 -10.32 11.48
C LEU A 392 -11.50 -11.13 12.74
N GLU A 393 -11.28 -10.55 13.92
CA GLU A 393 -11.51 -11.23 15.21
C GLU A 393 -12.99 -11.59 15.47
N ARG A 394 -13.90 -10.80 14.88
CA ARG A 394 -15.36 -11.05 14.93
C ARG A 394 -15.95 -10.81 13.56
N ALA A 395 -16.20 -11.89 12.85
CA ALA A 395 -16.81 -11.85 11.54
C ALA A 395 -18.28 -12.25 11.63
N GLU A 396 -19.15 -11.31 12.01
CA GLU A 396 -20.59 -11.52 11.82
C GLU A 396 -20.89 -11.40 10.31
N PRO A 397 -21.60 -12.38 9.72
CA PRO A 397 -21.99 -12.27 8.33
C PRO A 397 -22.82 -10.99 8.13
N PRO A 398 -22.42 -10.10 7.20
CA PRO A 398 -23.24 -8.95 6.90
C PRO A 398 -24.60 -9.42 6.39
N THR A 399 -25.66 -8.79 6.85
CA THR A 399 -27.02 -9.12 6.37
C THR A 399 -27.10 -8.81 4.87
N PRO A 400 -27.33 -9.79 4.01
CA PRO A 400 -27.49 -9.53 2.59
C PRO A 400 -28.65 -8.56 2.37
N ALA A 401 -28.47 -7.59 1.49
CA ALA A 401 -29.57 -6.73 1.09
C ALA A 401 -30.71 -7.61 0.49
N PRO A 402 -31.98 -7.30 0.76
CA PRO A 402 -33.09 -8.09 0.26
C PRO A 402 -33.01 -8.29 -1.27
N THR A 403 -33.19 -9.52 -1.71
CA THR A 403 -32.98 -10.00 -3.10
C THR A 403 -33.98 -9.42 -4.12
N SER A 404 -35.02 -8.72 -3.68
CA SER A 404 -36.10 -8.19 -4.53
C SER A 404 -35.87 -6.77 -5.02
N ALA A 405 -34.75 -6.16 -4.72
CA ALA A 405 -34.54 -4.78 -5.05
C ALA A 405 -34.04 -4.61 -6.50
N SER A 406 -34.88 -4.11 -7.36
CA SER A 406 -34.52 -3.79 -8.74
C SER A 406 -33.34 -2.82 -8.82
N THR A 407 -32.42 -3.08 -9.74
CA THR A 407 -31.40 -2.09 -10.10
C THR A 407 -31.99 -1.13 -11.12
N GLU A 408 -31.94 0.16 -10.80
CA GLU A 408 -32.39 1.23 -11.70
C GLU A 408 -31.17 1.85 -12.37
N ILE A 409 -31.21 2.04 -13.67
CA ILE A 409 -30.22 2.82 -14.41
C ILE A 409 -30.63 4.28 -14.34
N VAL A 410 -29.92 5.06 -13.52
CA VAL A 410 -30.16 6.49 -13.34
C VAL A 410 -29.61 7.30 -14.51
N ARG A 411 -28.43 6.91 -15.02
CA ARG A 411 -27.78 7.56 -16.16
C ARG A 411 -26.95 6.58 -16.96
N ARG A 412 -26.98 6.69 -18.27
CA ARG A 412 -26.15 5.89 -19.19
C ARG A 412 -25.76 6.73 -20.39
N GLU A 413 -24.45 6.86 -20.60
CA GLU A 413 -23.91 7.67 -21.70
C GLU A 413 -22.67 7.00 -22.29
N VAL A 414 -22.46 7.22 -23.58
CA VAL A 414 -21.32 6.72 -24.32
C VAL A 414 -20.58 7.89 -24.94
N TYR A 415 -19.26 7.84 -24.91
CA TYR A 415 -18.36 8.85 -25.41
C TYR A 415 -17.31 8.24 -26.33
N ALA A 416 -17.04 8.90 -27.45
CA ALA A 416 -16.06 8.43 -28.44
C ALA A 416 -15.04 9.51 -28.76
N LYS A 417 -13.84 9.05 -29.13
CA LYS A 417 -12.76 9.85 -29.75
C LYS A 417 -12.01 8.97 -30.74
N GLY A 418 -12.29 9.15 -32.03
CA GLY A 418 -11.82 8.21 -33.05
C GLY A 418 -12.31 6.80 -32.75
N GLU A 419 -11.41 5.82 -32.67
CA GLU A 419 -11.74 4.42 -32.34
C GLU A 419 -11.84 4.15 -30.82
N MET A 420 -11.57 5.15 -29.97
CA MET A 420 -11.67 5.00 -28.52
C MET A 420 -13.11 5.18 -28.06
N LEU A 421 -13.59 4.26 -27.25
CA LEU A 421 -14.95 4.29 -26.71
C LEU A 421 -14.93 4.21 -25.18
N ARG A 422 -15.73 5.06 -24.55
CA ARG A 422 -15.93 5.09 -23.10
C ARG A 422 -17.40 5.13 -22.74
N LYS A 423 -17.76 4.51 -21.61
CA LYS A 423 -19.14 4.42 -21.15
C LYS A 423 -19.24 4.83 -19.70
N LEU A 424 -20.15 5.76 -19.42
CA LEU A 424 -20.58 6.12 -18.08
C LEU A 424 -21.91 5.42 -17.78
N VAL A 425 -22.00 4.77 -16.62
CA VAL A 425 -23.27 4.24 -16.12
C VAL A 425 -23.40 4.56 -14.63
N VAL A 426 -24.50 5.21 -14.27
CA VAL A 426 -24.88 5.40 -12.87
C VAL A 426 -26.08 4.50 -12.61
N VAL A 427 -25.95 3.62 -11.62
CA VAL A 427 -27.06 2.75 -11.22
C VAL A 427 -27.42 2.98 -9.76
N ARG A 428 -28.71 2.84 -9.46
CA ARG A 428 -29.23 2.77 -8.10
C ARG A 428 -29.57 1.33 -7.78
N LYS A 429 -28.98 0.79 -6.75
CA LYS A 429 -29.39 -0.50 -6.17
C LYS A 429 -30.60 -0.27 -5.28
N GLY A 430 -31.62 -1.08 -5.47
CA GLY A 430 -32.74 -1.08 -4.53
C GLY A 430 -32.35 -1.73 -3.19
N GLY A 431 -33.20 -1.55 -2.18
CA GLY A 431 -32.96 -2.02 -0.82
C GLY A 431 -32.33 -0.97 0.09
N ASP A 432 -32.37 -1.25 1.38
CA ASP A 432 -31.76 -0.39 2.39
C ASP A 432 -30.26 -0.71 2.51
N VAL A 433 -29.48 -0.06 1.65
CA VAL A 433 -28.01 -0.22 1.61
C VAL A 433 -27.34 1.14 1.82
N PRO A 434 -26.23 1.20 2.60
CA PRO A 434 -25.57 2.48 2.94
C PRO A 434 -25.10 3.27 1.71
N PHE A 435 -24.80 2.58 0.60
CA PHE A 435 -24.30 3.18 -0.64
C PHE A 435 -25.07 2.62 -1.84
N PRO A 436 -26.33 3.09 -2.07
CA PRO A 436 -27.17 2.53 -3.11
C PRO A 436 -26.73 2.90 -4.53
N TYR A 437 -25.89 3.92 -4.70
CA TYR A 437 -25.48 4.37 -6.01
C TYR A 437 -24.09 3.87 -6.38
N LEU A 438 -23.96 3.36 -7.61
CA LEU A 438 -22.70 2.93 -8.22
C LEU A 438 -22.48 3.73 -9.51
N VAL A 439 -21.30 4.29 -9.65
CA VAL A 439 -20.85 5.00 -10.86
C VAL A 439 -19.80 4.15 -11.54
N TYR A 440 -20.12 3.64 -12.72
CA TYR A 440 -19.21 2.86 -13.54
C TYR A 440 -18.65 3.73 -14.67
N TRP A 441 -17.34 3.76 -14.77
CA TRP A 441 -16.65 4.31 -15.93
C TRP A 441 -15.87 3.20 -16.60
N THR A 442 -16.25 2.88 -17.85
CA THR A 442 -15.66 1.77 -18.60
C THR A 442 -14.96 2.30 -19.85
N ASP A 443 -13.71 1.91 -20.07
CA ASP A 443 -12.93 2.22 -21.26
C ASP A 443 -12.82 0.96 -22.13
N PHE A 444 -13.40 1.01 -23.33
CA PHE A 444 -13.43 -0.07 -24.33
C PHE A 444 -12.44 0.18 -25.47
N SER A 445 -11.46 1.06 -25.33
CA SER A 445 -10.57 1.45 -26.42
C SER A 445 -9.78 0.26 -26.98
N ALA A 446 -10.00 -0.08 -28.24
CA ALA A 446 -9.53 -1.32 -28.86
C ALA A 446 -7.98 -1.43 -29.04
N LYS A 447 -7.27 -0.31 -29.05
CA LYS A 447 -5.80 -0.27 -29.23
C LYS A 447 -5.01 -0.28 -27.92
N ARG A 448 -5.66 -0.52 -26.80
CA ARG A 448 -4.96 -0.66 -25.52
C ARG A 448 -4.47 -2.10 -25.39
N ALA A 449 -3.33 -2.27 -24.72
CA ALA A 449 -2.86 -3.59 -24.29
C ALA A 449 -3.90 -4.31 -23.42
N GLU A 450 -4.81 -3.52 -22.80
CA GLU A 450 -5.91 -3.98 -21.94
C GLU A 450 -7.22 -3.40 -22.47
N PRO A 451 -8.03 -4.18 -23.18
CA PRO A 451 -9.18 -3.68 -23.93
C PRO A 451 -10.39 -3.27 -23.08
N LEU A 452 -10.42 -3.61 -21.80
CA LEU A 452 -11.51 -3.29 -20.88
C LEU A 452 -10.97 -2.82 -19.53
N LYS A 453 -11.12 -1.53 -19.23
CA LYS A 453 -10.85 -0.98 -17.91
C LYS A 453 -12.12 -0.43 -17.28
N ILE A 454 -12.48 -0.95 -16.11
CA ILE A 454 -13.64 -0.48 -15.35
C ILE A 454 -13.16 0.21 -14.06
N THR A 455 -13.59 1.45 -13.86
CA THR A 455 -13.50 2.14 -12.58
C THR A 455 -14.90 2.16 -11.97
N THR A 456 -15.01 1.86 -10.68
CA THR A 456 -16.28 1.85 -9.94
C THR A 456 -16.14 2.74 -8.73
N ASP A 457 -17.04 3.72 -8.64
CA ASP A 457 -17.21 4.58 -7.47
C ASP A 457 -18.56 4.32 -6.81
N ILE A 458 -18.65 4.58 -5.49
CA ILE A 458 -19.88 4.40 -4.71
C ILE A 458 -20.33 5.73 -4.12
N ALA A 459 -21.64 5.90 -3.95
CA ALA A 459 -22.21 7.09 -3.33
C ALA A 459 -23.43 6.76 -2.46
N ALA A 460 -23.56 7.48 -1.36
CA ALA A 460 -24.66 7.32 -0.41
C ALA A 460 -25.98 7.93 -0.95
N ASN A 461 -25.91 8.87 -1.88
CA ASN A 461 -27.06 9.52 -2.48
C ASN A 461 -26.80 9.92 -3.94
N GLU A 462 -27.89 10.25 -4.65
CA GLU A 462 -27.87 10.60 -6.06
C GLU A 462 -27.01 11.84 -6.35
N THR A 463 -27.13 12.88 -5.53
CA THR A 463 -26.37 14.12 -5.69
C THR A 463 -24.86 13.84 -5.70
N ARG A 464 -24.38 12.99 -4.81
CA ARG A 464 -22.97 12.60 -4.77
C ARG A 464 -22.58 11.73 -5.96
N ALA A 465 -23.46 10.80 -6.38
CA ALA A 465 -23.22 9.96 -7.55
C ALA A 465 -23.09 10.79 -8.82
N MET A 466 -23.99 11.78 -9.00
CA MET A 466 -23.94 12.69 -10.13
C MET A 466 -22.72 13.62 -10.10
N ALA A 467 -22.30 14.08 -8.93
CA ALA A 467 -21.06 14.86 -8.80
C ALA A 467 -19.81 14.06 -9.22
N ILE A 468 -19.75 12.77 -8.86
CA ILE A 468 -18.67 11.87 -9.31
C ILE A 468 -18.74 11.69 -10.84
N ALA A 469 -19.94 11.47 -11.38
CA ALA A 469 -20.14 11.32 -12.81
C ALA A 469 -19.70 12.57 -13.59
N GLU A 470 -20.06 13.76 -13.13
CA GLU A 470 -19.67 15.02 -13.77
C GLU A 470 -18.15 15.25 -13.69
N GLN A 471 -17.51 14.89 -12.57
CA GLN A 471 -16.06 14.97 -12.46
C GLN A 471 -15.37 14.07 -13.49
N LEU A 472 -15.79 12.81 -13.61
CA LEU A 472 -15.27 11.87 -14.60
C LEU A 472 -15.46 12.39 -16.04
N LEU A 473 -16.61 13.00 -16.32
CA LEU A 473 -16.90 13.59 -17.63
C LEU A 473 -16.00 14.80 -17.90
N ALA A 474 -15.89 15.74 -16.98
CA ALA A 474 -15.05 16.92 -17.14
C ALA A 474 -13.60 16.55 -17.47
N GLU A 475 -13.03 15.59 -16.75
CA GLU A 475 -11.67 15.07 -16.99
C GLU A 475 -11.49 14.43 -18.38
N ASN A 476 -12.56 13.88 -18.95
CA ASN A 476 -12.51 13.16 -20.22
C ASN A 476 -12.88 14.04 -21.42
N LEU A 477 -13.82 14.97 -21.24
CA LEU A 477 -14.17 15.95 -22.28
C LEU A 477 -12.96 16.85 -22.61
N THR A 478 -12.17 17.25 -21.61
CA THR A 478 -10.91 17.98 -21.83
C THR A 478 -9.90 17.22 -22.69
N LYS A 479 -10.00 15.88 -22.72
CA LYS A 479 -9.19 15.00 -23.58
C LYS A 479 -9.74 14.85 -24.99
N GLY A 480 -10.85 15.54 -25.32
CA GLY A 480 -11.48 15.53 -26.65
C GLY A 480 -12.43 14.36 -26.93
N PHE A 481 -13.00 13.73 -25.90
CA PHE A 481 -14.12 12.78 -26.09
C PHE A 481 -15.44 13.56 -26.28
N ALA A 482 -16.29 13.09 -27.21
CA ALA A 482 -17.63 13.61 -27.46
C ALA A 482 -18.68 12.54 -27.21
N ARG A 483 -19.85 12.94 -26.75
CA ARG A 483 -21.00 12.04 -26.56
C ARG A 483 -21.48 11.53 -27.92
N VAL A 484 -21.80 10.23 -28.00
CA VAL A 484 -22.31 9.54 -29.18
C VAL A 484 -23.66 8.86 -28.90
#